data_ea9c97f9e8bd5d74d230c0d7bd8d4438
#
_entry.id   ea9c97f9e8bd5d74d230c0d7bd8d4438
#
_cell.length_a   1.000
_cell.length_b   1.000
_cell.length_c   1.000
_cell.angle_alpha   90.00
_cell.angle_beta   90.00
_cell.angle_gamma   90.00
#
_symmetry.space_group_name_H-M   'P 1'
#
loop_
_entity.id
_entity.type
_entity.pdbx_description
1 polymer ?
#
loop_
_entity_poly.entity_id
_entity_poly.type
_entity_poly.pdbx_seq_one_letter_code
_entity_poly.pdbx_strand_id
1 'polypeptide(L)'
;MTMMKCLQNKRTRRDLITYTLVIVAFVAVYFLQANRMIPRMIVGQLVPICSYVVMALSLNLVVGVAGDLSLGHAGFMSVGAYTGIVAAMSLTQAVPDDGLRLVIAMIVGAASAALAGFVIGIPVLRLSGDYLAIVTLAFGEIIKEIVTCLIVGVDERGLHVLFNLTGSLSVSDLNLSEGGTAIIKGAQGASGVETISTFIAGFLLVMVALVVVLNLVRSRTGRAIMAVRDNRIAAESVGISTTKYRMIAFVVSAALAGAAGALFGNGFSQLSATKFDFNTSILILVFVVLGGLGNMRGSIVAAVALTILPEALRQFSDYRMLVYAVVLILVMIVSNNDAIKGAVGRLKARLTSREKEVSADA
;
A
#
# COMPACT_ATOMS: atom_id res chain seq x y z
N MET A 1 -21.88 -7.70 -29.92
CA MET A 1 -22.20 -6.26 -30.09
C MET A 1 -22.07 -5.43 -28.79
N THR A 2 -22.14 -6.04 -27.63
CA THR A 2 -22.04 -5.35 -26.29
C THR A 2 -20.62 -4.96 -25.90
N MET A 3 -19.61 -5.74 -26.29
CA MET A 3 -18.19 -5.51 -25.94
C MET A 3 -17.57 -4.30 -26.67
N MET A 4 -17.92 -4.09 -27.94
CA MET A 4 -17.44 -2.94 -28.71
C MET A 4 -18.04 -1.59 -28.26
N LYS A 5 -19.28 -1.54 -27.78
CA LYS A 5 -19.88 -0.33 -27.19
C LYS A 5 -19.22 0.06 -25.86
N CYS A 6 -18.68 -0.89 -25.10
CA CYS A 6 -17.97 -0.64 -23.85
C CYS A 6 -16.59 0.04 -24.09
N LEU A 7 -15.95 -0.26 -25.23
CA LEU A 7 -14.65 0.33 -25.61
C LEU A 7 -14.74 1.79 -26.12
N GLN A 8 -15.93 2.25 -26.50
CA GLN A 8 -16.13 3.64 -26.95
C GLN A 8 -16.19 4.68 -25.82
N ASN A 9 -16.35 4.24 -24.58
CA ASN A 9 -16.36 5.17 -23.45
C ASN A 9 -14.92 5.55 -23.08
N LYS A 10 -14.53 6.83 -23.28
CA LYS A 10 -13.17 7.37 -22.98
C LYS A 10 -12.66 6.99 -21.59
N ARG A 11 -13.55 6.83 -20.61
CA ARG A 11 -13.21 6.45 -19.23
C ARG A 11 -12.85 4.97 -19.11
N THR A 12 -13.62 4.07 -19.72
CA THR A 12 -13.35 2.63 -19.74
C THR A 12 -12.04 2.32 -20.49
N ARG A 13 -11.77 3.04 -21.58
CA ARG A 13 -10.49 2.96 -22.31
C ARG A 13 -9.29 3.36 -21.45
N ARG A 14 -9.43 4.38 -20.60
CA ARG A 14 -8.37 4.79 -19.69
C ARG A 14 -8.02 3.70 -18.67
N ASP A 15 -9.00 2.99 -18.13
CA ASP A 15 -8.73 1.95 -17.15
C ASP A 15 -8.17 0.69 -17.80
N LEU A 16 -8.69 0.32 -18.97
CA LEU A 16 -8.13 -0.78 -19.74
C LEU A 16 -6.63 -0.52 -20.01
N ILE A 17 -6.25 0.70 -20.37
CA ILE A 17 -4.84 1.09 -20.52
C ILE A 17 -4.08 0.93 -19.20
N THR A 18 -4.69 1.22 -18.04
CA THR A 18 -4.03 1.06 -16.74
C THR A 18 -3.78 -0.41 -16.43
N TYR A 19 -4.80 -1.26 -16.61
CA TYR A 19 -4.66 -2.71 -16.42
C TYR A 19 -3.62 -3.29 -17.38
N THR A 20 -3.70 -2.94 -18.67
CA THR A 20 -2.73 -3.39 -19.69
C THR A 20 -1.31 -2.96 -19.35
N LEU A 21 -1.09 -1.71 -18.91
CA LEU A 21 0.22 -1.20 -18.53
C LEU A 21 0.79 -1.99 -17.35
N VAL A 22 -0.01 -2.25 -16.31
CA VAL A 22 0.42 -3.01 -15.14
C VAL A 22 0.72 -4.46 -15.51
N ILE A 23 -0.12 -5.10 -16.34
CA ILE A 23 0.10 -6.47 -16.82
C ILE A 23 1.39 -6.55 -17.66
N VAL A 24 1.58 -5.62 -18.61
CA VAL A 24 2.78 -5.59 -19.46
C VAL A 24 4.03 -5.38 -18.62
N ALA A 25 4.00 -4.46 -17.65
CA ALA A 25 5.11 -4.23 -16.73
C ALA A 25 5.44 -5.51 -15.92
N PHE A 26 4.41 -6.19 -15.41
CA PHE A 26 4.59 -7.45 -14.68
C PHE A 26 5.20 -8.54 -15.56
N VAL A 27 4.64 -8.77 -16.74
CA VAL A 27 5.14 -9.79 -17.68
C VAL A 27 6.59 -9.51 -18.06
N ALA A 28 6.93 -8.23 -18.31
CA ALA A 28 8.30 -7.83 -18.62
C ALA A 28 9.26 -8.14 -17.46
N VAL A 29 8.89 -7.78 -16.21
CA VAL A 29 9.71 -8.05 -15.02
C VAL A 29 9.81 -9.55 -14.76
N TYR A 30 8.71 -10.30 -14.89
CA TYR A 30 8.70 -11.75 -14.72
C TYR A 30 9.60 -12.45 -15.75
N PHE A 31 9.54 -12.05 -17.02
CA PHE A 31 10.40 -12.58 -18.07
C PHE A 31 11.88 -12.27 -17.84
N LEU A 32 12.21 -11.04 -17.41
CA LEU A 32 13.57 -10.64 -17.04
C LEU A 32 14.08 -11.42 -15.82
N GLN A 33 13.23 -11.71 -14.85
CA GLN A 33 13.55 -12.52 -13.68
C GLN A 33 13.81 -13.99 -14.10
N ALA A 34 12.95 -14.56 -14.95
CA ALA A 34 13.10 -15.94 -15.45
C ALA A 34 14.40 -16.15 -16.21
N ASN A 35 14.81 -15.15 -17.00
CA ASN A 35 16.09 -15.15 -17.77
C ASN A 35 17.31 -14.76 -16.91
N ARG A 36 17.16 -14.57 -15.59
CA ARG A 36 18.23 -14.15 -14.65
C ARG A 36 18.93 -12.84 -15.06
N MET A 37 18.27 -11.98 -15.83
CA MET A 37 18.83 -10.69 -16.25
C MET A 37 18.73 -9.63 -15.14
N ILE A 38 17.93 -9.88 -14.10
CA ILE A 38 17.78 -8.98 -12.95
C ILE A 38 18.76 -9.41 -11.84
N PRO A 39 19.56 -8.47 -11.28
CA PRO A 39 20.41 -8.74 -10.12
C PRO A 39 19.58 -9.30 -8.95
N ARG A 40 20.12 -10.27 -8.20
CA ARG A 40 19.44 -10.89 -7.03
C ARG A 40 18.94 -9.86 -6.02
N MET A 41 19.62 -8.75 -5.90
CA MET A 41 19.30 -7.62 -5.04
C MET A 41 17.94 -7.00 -5.40
N ILE A 42 17.66 -6.77 -6.69
CA ILE A 42 16.38 -6.23 -7.16
C ILE A 42 15.27 -7.28 -7.05
N VAL A 43 15.58 -8.56 -7.23
CA VAL A 43 14.60 -9.65 -7.03
C VAL A 43 14.04 -9.62 -5.62
N GLY A 44 14.88 -9.39 -4.59
CA GLY A 44 14.44 -9.24 -3.19
C GLY A 44 13.54 -8.03 -2.94
N GLN A 45 13.57 -7.03 -3.81
CA GLN A 45 12.73 -5.83 -3.70
C GLN A 45 11.37 -5.94 -4.42
N LEU A 46 11.13 -6.99 -5.20
CA LEU A 46 9.90 -7.13 -6.00
C LEU A 46 8.64 -7.22 -5.12
N VAL A 47 8.69 -7.97 -4.03
CA VAL A 47 7.58 -8.09 -3.06
C VAL A 47 7.33 -6.77 -2.34
N PRO A 48 8.34 -6.10 -1.72
CA PRO A 48 8.20 -4.74 -1.20
C PRO A 48 7.62 -3.73 -2.20
N ILE A 49 8.06 -3.73 -3.46
CA ILE A 49 7.52 -2.85 -4.49
C ILE A 49 6.03 -3.07 -4.69
N CYS A 50 5.56 -4.31 -4.81
CA CYS A 50 4.14 -4.62 -4.93
C CYS A 50 3.36 -4.12 -3.71
N SER A 51 3.88 -4.34 -2.49
CA SER A 51 3.26 -3.87 -1.26
C SER A 51 3.15 -2.34 -1.22
N TYR A 52 4.22 -1.61 -1.56
CA TYR A 52 4.20 -0.15 -1.61
C TYR A 52 3.31 0.42 -2.73
N VAL A 53 3.17 -0.27 -3.85
CA VAL A 53 2.20 0.09 -4.90
C VAL A 53 0.77 -0.01 -4.36
N VAL A 54 0.43 -1.09 -3.65
CA VAL A 54 -0.90 -1.22 -3.02
C VAL A 54 -1.10 -0.15 -1.95
N MET A 55 -0.08 0.14 -1.15
CA MET A 55 -0.11 1.23 -0.15
C MET A 55 -0.35 2.59 -0.80
N ALA A 56 0.31 2.89 -1.91
CA ALA A 56 0.10 4.13 -2.65
C ALA A 56 -1.32 4.22 -3.25
N LEU A 57 -1.85 3.12 -3.79
CA LEU A 57 -3.23 3.06 -4.30
C LEU A 57 -4.25 3.26 -3.17
N SER A 58 -4.05 2.61 -2.03
CA SER A 58 -4.94 2.69 -0.88
C SER A 58 -4.93 4.09 -0.25
N LEU A 59 -3.74 4.70 -0.07
CA LEU A 59 -3.63 6.06 0.45
C LEU A 59 -4.19 7.08 -0.55
N ASN A 60 -4.00 6.89 -1.86
CA ASN A 60 -4.56 7.78 -2.88
C ASN A 60 -6.11 7.75 -2.89
N LEU A 61 -6.74 6.66 -2.45
CA LEU A 61 -8.19 6.63 -2.24
C LEU A 61 -8.63 7.60 -1.14
N VAL A 62 -7.89 7.71 -0.03
CA VAL A 62 -8.21 8.62 1.09
C VAL A 62 -7.77 10.05 0.77
N VAL A 63 -6.51 10.25 0.40
CA VAL A 63 -5.97 11.60 0.20
C VAL A 63 -6.42 12.19 -1.14
N GLY A 64 -6.36 11.40 -2.21
CA GLY A 64 -6.64 11.89 -3.57
C GLY A 64 -8.11 11.92 -3.93
N VAL A 65 -8.90 10.93 -3.50
CA VAL A 65 -10.31 10.81 -3.87
C VAL A 65 -11.23 11.37 -2.78
N ALA A 66 -11.01 11.03 -1.50
CA ALA A 66 -11.83 11.54 -0.40
C ALA A 66 -11.37 12.93 0.09
N GLY A 67 -10.12 13.33 -0.17
CA GLY A 67 -9.57 14.62 0.23
C GLY A 67 -9.16 14.71 1.70
N ASP A 68 -9.03 13.57 2.36
CA ASP A 68 -8.68 13.46 3.78
C ASP A 68 -7.18 13.17 3.94
N LEU A 69 -6.41 14.10 4.50
CA LEU A 69 -4.98 13.86 4.73
C LEU A 69 -4.80 12.86 5.87
N SER A 70 -4.12 11.74 5.59
CA SER A 70 -3.79 10.69 6.57
C SER A 70 -2.30 10.43 6.60
N LEU A 71 -1.70 10.53 7.79
CA LEU A 71 -0.28 10.26 8.06
C LEU A 71 -0.06 8.97 8.87
N GLY A 72 -1.11 8.27 9.24
CA GLY A 72 -1.04 7.01 10.01
C GLY A 72 -1.15 5.74 9.16
N HIS A 73 -0.95 5.83 7.86
CA HIS A 73 -1.25 4.72 6.93
C HIS A 73 -0.33 3.51 7.13
N ALA A 74 0.93 3.73 7.53
CA ALA A 74 1.86 2.67 7.91
C ALA A 74 1.39 1.88 9.14
N GLY A 75 0.61 2.49 10.04
CA GLY A 75 -0.02 1.79 11.16
C GLY A 75 -0.97 0.68 10.71
N PHE A 76 -1.82 0.92 9.71
CA PHE A 76 -2.68 -0.13 9.15
C PHE A 76 -1.89 -1.22 8.43
N MET A 77 -0.80 -0.85 7.76
CA MET A 77 0.16 -1.81 7.21
C MET A 77 0.77 -2.68 8.30
N SER A 78 1.14 -2.09 9.45
CA SER A 78 1.66 -2.80 10.63
C SER A 78 0.66 -3.81 11.17
N VAL A 79 -0.59 -3.38 11.43
CA VAL A 79 -1.66 -4.30 11.88
C VAL A 79 -1.79 -5.49 10.95
N GLY A 80 -1.87 -5.25 9.64
CA GLY A 80 -1.99 -6.30 8.64
C GLY A 80 -0.76 -7.21 8.56
N ALA A 81 0.45 -6.66 8.70
CA ALA A 81 1.69 -7.43 8.68
C ALA A 81 1.76 -8.40 9.83
N TYR A 82 1.57 -7.92 11.06
CA TYR A 82 1.69 -8.76 12.25
C TYR A 82 0.56 -9.78 12.39
N THR A 83 -0.69 -9.39 12.12
CA THR A 83 -1.82 -10.34 12.11
C THR A 83 -1.70 -11.36 10.97
N GLY A 84 -1.19 -10.94 9.81
CA GLY A 84 -0.92 -11.84 8.68
C GLY A 84 0.19 -12.84 8.98
N ILE A 85 1.29 -12.41 9.63
CA ILE A 85 2.38 -13.30 10.05
C ILE A 85 1.85 -14.33 11.07
N VAL A 86 1.12 -13.88 12.10
CA VAL A 86 0.54 -14.77 13.10
C VAL A 86 -0.41 -15.78 12.45
N ALA A 87 -1.27 -15.34 11.52
CA ALA A 87 -2.17 -16.23 10.80
C ALA A 87 -1.41 -17.24 9.92
N ALA A 88 -0.35 -16.81 9.21
CA ALA A 88 0.46 -17.70 8.38
C ALA A 88 1.18 -18.76 9.22
N MET A 89 1.79 -18.35 10.34
CA MET A 89 2.55 -19.25 11.21
C MET A 89 1.64 -20.22 11.98
N SER A 90 0.46 -19.77 12.44
CA SER A 90 -0.49 -20.65 13.13
C SER A 90 -1.12 -21.72 12.21
N LEU A 91 -1.17 -21.46 10.91
CA LEU A 91 -1.73 -22.37 9.92
C LEU A 91 -0.69 -23.30 9.28
N THR A 92 0.57 -23.26 9.68
CA THR A 92 1.65 -24.05 9.07
C THR A 92 1.36 -25.57 9.11
N GLN A 93 0.79 -26.06 10.20
CA GLN A 93 0.44 -27.50 10.33
C GLN A 93 -0.88 -27.86 9.61
N ALA A 94 -1.85 -26.91 9.55
CA ALA A 94 -3.18 -27.17 8.98
C ALA A 94 -3.21 -27.02 7.45
N VAL A 95 -2.39 -26.12 6.89
CA VAL A 95 -2.35 -25.79 5.46
C VAL A 95 -0.90 -25.86 4.98
N PRO A 96 -0.47 -27.00 4.40
CA PRO A 96 0.91 -27.16 3.92
C PRO A 96 1.21 -26.35 2.65
N ASP A 97 0.19 -25.88 1.92
CA ASP A 97 0.38 -25.07 0.71
C ASP A 97 0.66 -23.61 1.06
N ASP A 98 1.90 -23.17 0.78
CA ASP A 98 2.36 -21.80 1.04
C ASP A 98 1.52 -20.73 0.32
N GLY A 99 1.03 -21.02 -0.89
CA GLY A 99 0.22 -20.09 -1.66
C GLY A 99 -1.14 -19.84 -1.00
N LEU A 100 -1.82 -20.90 -0.57
CA LEU A 100 -3.10 -20.80 0.12
C LEU A 100 -2.95 -20.14 1.48
N ARG A 101 -1.90 -20.51 2.23
CA ARG A 101 -1.57 -19.91 3.52
C ARG A 101 -1.34 -18.39 3.42
N LEU A 102 -0.63 -17.94 2.38
CA LEU A 102 -0.42 -16.52 2.12
C LEU A 102 -1.73 -15.78 1.79
N VAL A 103 -2.62 -16.39 0.99
CA VAL A 103 -3.93 -15.79 0.67
C VAL A 103 -4.77 -15.63 1.94
N ILE A 104 -4.81 -16.64 2.82
CA ILE A 104 -5.51 -16.55 4.11
C ILE A 104 -4.88 -15.45 4.97
N ALA A 105 -3.56 -15.39 5.05
CA ALA A 105 -2.84 -14.35 5.80
C ALA A 105 -3.19 -12.93 5.29
N MET A 106 -3.27 -12.74 3.97
CA MET A 106 -3.67 -11.46 3.38
C MET A 106 -5.13 -11.10 3.70
N ILE A 107 -6.04 -12.06 3.70
CA ILE A 107 -7.45 -11.84 4.07
C ILE A 107 -7.58 -11.48 5.54
N VAL A 108 -6.90 -12.20 6.44
CA VAL A 108 -6.88 -11.92 7.89
C VAL A 108 -6.25 -10.55 8.14
N GLY A 109 -5.12 -10.23 7.50
CA GLY A 109 -4.48 -8.93 7.59
C GLY A 109 -5.36 -7.78 7.08
N ALA A 110 -6.09 -7.99 5.98
CA ALA A 110 -7.05 -7.03 5.47
C ALA A 110 -8.22 -6.81 6.43
N ALA A 111 -8.79 -7.88 6.98
CA ALA A 111 -9.92 -7.83 7.90
C ALA A 111 -9.55 -7.14 9.23
N SER A 112 -8.40 -7.48 9.80
CA SER A 112 -7.91 -6.86 11.05
C SER A 112 -7.60 -5.36 10.87
N ALA A 113 -6.97 -4.98 9.77
CA ALA A 113 -6.72 -3.57 9.47
C ALA A 113 -8.01 -2.81 9.12
N ALA A 114 -8.99 -3.44 8.46
CA ALA A 114 -10.31 -2.86 8.24
C ALA A 114 -11.04 -2.60 9.56
N LEU A 115 -10.99 -3.54 10.50
CA LEU A 115 -11.56 -3.39 11.84
C LEU A 115 -10.87 -2.26 12.61
N ALA A 116 -9.54 -2.22 12.61
CA ALA A 116 -8.79 -1.13 13.21
C ALA A 116 -9.14 0.22 12.56
N GLY A 117 -9.22 0.27 11.22
CA GLY A 117 -9.63 1.45 10.47
C GLY A 117 -11.06 1.89 10.80
N PHE A 118 -11.99 0.96 11.01
CA PHE A 118 -13.35 1.28 11.44
C PHE A 118 -13.37 1.89 12.84
N VAL A 119 -12.71 1.24 13.81
CA VAL A 119 -12.64 1.71 15.20
C VAL A 119 -11.99 3.09 15.30
N ILE A 120 -10.83 3.26 14.66
CA ILE A 120 -10.09 4.53 14.62
C ILE A 120 -10.85 5.60 13.83
N GLY A 121 -11.51 5.21 12.74
CA GLY A 121 -12.28 6.11 11.90
C GLY A 121 -13.43 6.81 12.60
N ILE A 122 -14.07 6.20 13.61
CA ILE A 122 -15.18 6.80 14.36
C ILE A 122 -14.78 8.15 14.99
N PRO A 123 -13.72 8.26 15.81
CA PRO A 123 -13.29 9.53 16.38
C PRO A 123 -12.58 10.42 15.35
N VAL A 124 -11.75 9.83 14.48
CA VAL A 124 -10.85 10.55 13.59
C VAL A 124 -11.61 11.32 12.49
N LEU A 125 -12.63 10.72 11.87
CA LEU A 125 -13.39 11.35 10.80
C LEU A 125 -14.35 12.46 11.26
N ARG A 126 -14.47 12.69 12.57
CA ARG A 126 -15.14 13.88 13.12
C ARG A 126 -14.29 15.14 12.97
N LEU A 127 -12.97 14.95 12.83
CA LEU A 127 -12.01 16.01 12.61
C LEU A 127 -11.88 16.32 11.10
N SER A 128 -11.33 17.45 10.76
CA SER A 128 -11.13 17.91 9.39
C SER A 128 -9.81 18.65 9.25
N GLY A 129 -9.27 18.68 8.02
CA GLY A 129 -8.01 19.36 7.70
C GLY A 129 -6.81 18.75 8.44
N ASP A 130 -5.93 19.61 8.95
CA ASP A 130 -4.65 19.23 9.55
C ASP A 130 -4.81 18.45 10.86
N TYR A 131 -5.90 18.66 11.61
CA TYR A 131 -6.19 17.90 12.83
C TYR A 131 -6.41 16.42 12.54
N LEU A 132 -7.00 16.09 11.40
CA LEU A 132 -7.16 14.72 10.95
C LEU A 132 -5.81 14.05 10.74
N ALA A 133 -4.88 14.76 10.08
CA ALA A 133 -3.53 14.26 9.82
C ALA A 133 -2.75 13.99 11.12
N ILE A 134 -2.80 14.92 12.08
CA ILE A 134 -2.11 14.79 13.36
C ILE A 134 -2.65 13.59 14.15
N VAL A 135 -3.98 13.42 14.19
CA VAL A 135 -4.58 12.33 14.96
C VAL A 135 -4.34 10.97 14.29
N THR A 136 -4.38 10.89 12.95
CA THR A 136 -4.04 9.65 12.24
C THR A 136 -2.58 9.26 12.46
N LEU A 137 -1.66 10.24 12.51
CA LEU A 137 -0.27 10.02 12.87
C LEU A 137 -0.13 9.45 14.28
N ALA A 138 -0.78 10.08 15.27
CA ALA A 138 -0.74 9.60 16.66
C ALA A 138 -1.25 8.16 16.76
N PHE A 139 -2.33 7.80 16.08
CA PHE A 139 -2.80 6.42 16.03
C PHE A 139 -1.81 5.47 15.37
N GLY A 140 -1.10 5.90 14.32
CA GLY A 140 -0.05 5.10 13.70
C GLY A 140 1.08 4.77 14.68
N GLU A 141 1.53 5.75 15.47
CA GLU A 141 2.54 5.56 16.51
C GLU A 141 2.00 4.68 17.67
N ILE A 142 0.75 4.89 18.11
CA ILE A 142 0.12 4.04 19.13
C ILE A 142 0.09 2.57 18.67
N ILE A 143 -0.30 2.29 17.43
CA ILE A 143 -0.30 0.93 16.89
C ILE A 143 1.12 0.35 16.90
N LYS A 144 2.12 1.10 16.49
CA LYS A 144 3.53 0.68 16.51
C LYS A 144 3.97 0.31 17.93
N GLU A 145 3.66 1.13 18.92
CA GLU A 145 4.00 0.86 20.33
C GLU A 145 3.23 -0.36 20.87
N ILE A 146 1.95 -0.53 20.55
CA ILE A 146 1.20 -1.74 20.90
C ILE A 146 1.88 -2.99 20.37
N VAL A 147 2.31 -2.97 19.09
CA VAL A 147 3.01 -4.10 18.47
C VAL A 147 4.37 -4.35 19.13
N THR A 148 5.08 -3.29 19.54
CA THR A 148 6.35 -3.38 20.24
C THR A 148 6.21 -3.99 21.64
N CYS A 149 5.08 -3.84 22.30
CA CYS A 149 4.77 -4.46 23.58
C CYS A 149 4.18 -5.87 23.48
N LEU A 150 3.85 -6.31 22.24
CA LEU A 150 3.15 -7.57 22.03
C LEU A 150 4.13 -8.74 21.95
N ILE A 151 3.87 -9.80 22.71
CA ILE A 151 4.58 -11.09 22.62
C ILE A 151 3.56 -12.15 22.24
N VAL A 152 3.79 -12.84 21.12
CA VAL A 152 2.88 -13.86 20.60
C VAL A 152 3.65 -15.12 20.28
N GLY A 153 3.14 -16.24 20.75
CA GLY A 153 3.64 -17.56 20.41
C GLY A 153 2.50 -18.52 20.03
N VAL A 154 2.85 -19.54 19.30
CA VAL A 154 1.93 -20.61 18.89
C VAL A 154 2.49 -21.94 19.33
N ASP A 155 1.67 -22.76 19.96
CA ASP A 155 1.97 -24.14 20.31
C ASP A 155 0.79 -25.07 19.94
N GLU A 156 0.86 -26.36 20.32
CA GLU A 156 -0.21 -27.34 20.08
C GLU A 156 -1.53 -27.00 20.80
N ARG A 157 -1.48 -26.15 21.85
CA ARG A 157 -2.66 -25.69 22.63
C ARG A 157 -3.34 -24.49 21.99
N GLY A 158 -2.67 -23.81 21.04
CA GLY A 158 -3.20 -22.65 20.34
C GLY A 158 -2.30 -21.42 20.40
N LEU A 159 -2.91 -20.26 20.34
CA LEU A 159 -2.26 -18.96 20.27
C LEU A 159 -2.15 -18.35 21.67
N HIS A 160 -0.91 -18.11 22.10
CA HIS A 160 -0.59 -17.45 23.36
C HIS A 160 -0.22 -16.00 23.11
N VAL A 161 -0.87 -15.06 23.81
CA VAL A 161 -0.67 -13.61 23.65
C VAL A 161 -0.39 -13.00 25.01
N LEU A 162 0.73 -12.28 25.13
CA LEU A 162 1.11 -11.51 26.30
C LEU A 162 1.40 -10.07 25.93
N PHE A 163 1.02 -9.13 26.80
CA PHE A 163 1.34 -7.71 26.65
C PHE A 163 2.42 -7.31 27.66
N ASN A 164 3.58 -6.95 27.17
CA ASN A 164 4.71 -6.52 27.99
C ASN A 164 4.70 -4.99 28.20
N LEU A 165 3.80 -4.51 29.06
CA LEU A 165 3.66 -3.08 29.38
C LEU A 165 4.78 -2.55 30.28
N THR A 166 5.42 -3.43 31.07
CA THR A 166 6.42 -3.05 32.07
C THR A 166 7.85 -3.32 31.63
N GLY A 167 8.05 -3.93 30.46
CA GLY A 167 9.40 -4.32 29.98
C GLY A 167 10.01 -5.52 30.73
N SER A 168 9.28 -6.10 31.68
CA SER A 168 9.77 -7.19 32.54
C SER A 168 9.48 -8.59 32.02
N LEU A 169 8.51 -8.72 31.10
CA LEU A 169 8.12 -10.01 30.52
C LEU A 169 9.05 -10.41 29.39
N SER A 170 9.39 -11.67 29.34
CA SER A 170 10.22 -12.28 28.31
C SER A 170 9.48 -13.39 27.55
N VAL A 171 10.10 -13.91 26.51
CA VAL A 171 9.52 -15.01 25.72
C VAL A 171 9.30 -16.28 26.56
N SER A 172 10.10 -16.49 27.61
CA SER A 172 9.95 -17.61 28.53
C SER A 172 8.65 -17.57 29.32
N ASP A 173 8.08 -16.39 29.56
CA ASP A 173 6.84 -16.22 30.30
C ASP A 173 5.57 -16.66 29.52
N LEU A 174 5.73 -16.94 28.22
CA LEU A 174 4.66 -17.54 27.39
C LEU A 174 4.32 -18.98 27.80
N ASN A 175 5.20 -19.66 28.58
CA ASN A 175 5.02 -21.05 28.98
C ASN A 175 4.59 -21.98 27.82
N LEU A 176 5.27 -21.84 26.67
CA LEU A 176 5.01 -22.66 25.48
C LEU A 176 5.36 -24.11 25.77
N SER A 177 4.56 -25.04 25.25
CA SER A 177 4.85 -26.49 25.29
C SER A 177 6.11 -26.83 24.44
N GLU A 178 6.67 -28.02 24.68
CA GLU A 178 7.79 -28.53 23.87
C GLU A 178 7.39 -28.52 22.38
N GLY A 179 8.09 -27.73 21.56
CA GLY A 179 7.77 -27.53 20.14
C GLY A 179 7.02 -26.22 19.82
N GLY A 180 6.59 -25.44 20.80
CA GLY A 180 5.99 -24.13 20.59
C GLY A 180 7.00 -23.10 20.06
N THR A 181 6.56 -22.23 19.16
CA THR A 181 7.39 -21.19 18.54
C THR A 181 6.90 -19.80 18.94
N ALA A 182 7.81 -18.94 19.40
CA ALA A 182 7.51 -17.52 19.62
C ALA A 182 7.66 -16.76 18.30
N ILE A 183 6.55 -16.19 17.82
CA ILE A 183 6.44 -15.47 16.54
C ILE A 183 6.81 -14.01 16.71
N ILE A 184 6.17 -13.33 17.66
CA ILE A 184 6.40 -11.92 17.98
C ILE A 184 7.10 -11.85 19.33
N LYS A 185 8.23 -11.15 19.37
CA LYS A 185 9.12 -11.05 20.56
C LYS A 185 9.23 -9.61 21.06
N GLY A 186 8.11 -8.91 21.16
CA GLY A 186 8.08 -7.54 21.64
C GLY A 186 8.89 -6.59 20.75
N ALA A 187 9.83 -5.86 21.33
CA ALA A 187 10.67 -4.87 20.65
C ALA A 187 11.53 -5.43 19.50
N GLN A 188 11.87 -6.73 19.52
CA GLN A 188 12.57 -7.38 18.41
C GLN A 188 11.67 -7.59 17.18
N GLY A 189 10.35 -7.48 17.36
CA GLY A 189 9.36 -7.73 16.33
C GLY A 189 9.12 -9.23 16.06
N ALA A 190 8.69 -9.56 14.84
CA ALA A 190 8.52 -10.93 14.41
C ALA A 190 9.85 -11.53 13.96
N SER A 191 10.17 -12.75 14.37
CA SER A 191 11.40 -13.45 14.03
C SER A 191 11.14 -14.94 13.78
N GLY A 192 11.93 -15.53 12.86
CA GLY A 192 11.75 -16.91 12.44
C GLY A 192 10.53 -17.12 11.52
N VAL A 193 10.09 -16.05 10.86
CA VAL A 193 8.96 -16.11 9.92
C VAL A 193 9.39 -16.84 8.64
N GLU A 194 8.58 -17.80 8.22
CA GLU A 194 8.75 -18.43 6.91
C GLU A 194 8.43 -17.46 5.79
N THR A 195 9.36 -17.30 4.85
CA THR A 195 9.19 -16.40 3.72
C THR A 195 8.36 -17.06 2.63
N ILE A 196 7.04 -16.91 2.68
CA ILE A 196 6.08 -17.49 1.74
C ILE A 196 5.61 -16.50 0.66
N SER A 197 5.97 -15.22 0.80
CA SER A 197 5.54 -14.20 -0.17
C SER A 197 6.24 -14.35 -1.50
N THR A 198 5.45 -14.38 -2.58
CA THR A 198 5.94 -14.48 -3.95
C THR A 198 5.61 -13.21 -4.75
N PHE A 199 6.41 -12.93 -5.78
CA PHE A 199 6.14 -11.80 -6.68
C PHE A 199 4.79 -11.93 -7.40
N ILE A 200 4.38 -13.17 -7.73
CA ILE A 200 3.08 -13.46 -8.37
C ILE A 200 1.94 -13.07 -7.44
N ALA A 201 2.01 -13.45 -6.16
CA ALA A 201 1.01 -13.06 -5.15
C ALA A 201 0.95 -11.52 -4.98
N GLY A 202 2.11 -10.86 -4.99
CA GLY A 202 2.19 -9.40 -4.96
C GLY A 202 1.50 -8.75 -6.15
N PHE A 203 1.73 -9.27 -7.35
CA PHE A 203 1.04 -8.78 -8.55
C PHE A 203 -0.47 -8.99 -8.50
N LEU A 204 -0.92 -10.17 -8.06
CA LEU A 204 -2.35 -10.45 -7.90
C LEU A 204 -3.00 -9.47 -6.91
N LEU A 205 -2.31 -9.17 -5.80
CA LEU A 205 -2.78 -8.19 -4.83
C LEU A 205 -2.87 -6.78 -5.45
N VAL A 206 -1.88 -6.35 -6.25
CA VAL A 206 -1.93 -5.07 -6.99
C VAL A 206 -3.13 -5.03 -7.94
N MET A 207 -3.40 -6.12 -8.66
CA MET A 207 -4.56 -6.21 -9.56
C MET A 207 -5.89 -6.13 -8.80
N VAL A 208 -6.01 -6.85 -7.68
CA VAL A 208 -7.18 -6.80 -6.80
C VAL A 208 -7.37 -5.37 -6.25
N ALA A 209 -6.31 -4.74 -5.76
CA ALA A 209 -6.36 -3.37 -5.27
C ALA A 209 -6.82 -2.38 -6.35
N LEU A 210 -6.29 -2.50 -7.57
CA LEU A 210 -6.73 -1.68 -8.71
C LEU A 210 -8.21 -1.89 -9.03
N VAL A 211 -8.68 -3.14 -9.07
CA VAL A 211 -10.10 -3.47 -9.33
C VAL A 211 -10.98 -2.85 -8.25
N VAL A 212 -10.64 -3.04 -6.98
CA VAL A 212 -11.41 -2.51 -5.84
C VAL A 212 -11.46 -0.98 -5.89
N VAL A 213 -10.31 -0.32 -6.02
CA VAL A 213 -10.21 1.15 -5.99
C VAL A 213 -10.92 1.77 -7.21
N LEU A 214 -10.66 1.27 -8.43
CA LEU A 214 -11.27 1.85 -9.64
C LEU A 214 -12.78 1.61 -9.68
N ASN A 215 -13.27 0.45 -9.25
CA ASN A 215 -14.70 0.18 -9.16
C ASN A 215 -15.36 1.04 -8.07
N LEU A 216 -14.73 1.19 -6.91
CA LEU A 216 -15.23 2.06 -5.84
C LEU A 216 -15.33 3.51 -6.31
N VAL A 217 -14.29 4.06 -6.91
CA VAL A 217 -14.27 5.46 -7.41
C VAL A 217 -15.35 5.71 -8.46
N ARG A 218 -15.68 4.70 -9.28
CA ARG A 218 -16.72 4.80 -10.32
C ARG A 218 -18.12 4.53 -9.84
N SER A 219 -18.28 3.90 -8.70
CA SER A 219 -19.57 3.54 -8.12
C SER A 219 -20.40 4.79 -7.74
N ARG A 220 -21.64 4.57 -7.33
CA ARG A 220 -22.47 5.63 -6.73
C ARG A 220 -21.81 6.16 -5.44
N THR A 221 -21.20 5.25 -4.66
CA THR A 221 -20.45 5.58 -3.44
C THR A 221 -19.25 6.49 -3.74
N GLY A 222 -18.45 6.19 -4.78
CA GLY A 222 -17.30 7.00 -5.16
C GLY A 222 -17.69 8.42 -5.60
N ARG A 223 -18.81 8.56 -6.32
CA ARG A 223 -19.34 9.90 -6.67
C ARG A 223 -19.77 10.69 -5.43
N ALA A 224 -20.40 10.03 -4.45
CA ALA A 224 -20.77 10.67 -3.19
C ALA A 224 -19.51 11.09 -2.39
N ILE A 225 -18.46 10.25 -2.35
CA ILE A 225 -17.17 10.59 -1.73
C ILE A 225 -16.57 11.85 -2.37
N MET A 226 -16.53 11.91 -3.71
CA MET A 226 -16.01 13.09 -4.43
C MET A 226 -16.87 14.34 -4.19
N ALA A 227 -18.19 14.22 -4.14
CA ALA A 227 -19.08 15.34 -3.81
C ALA A 227 -18.81 15.89 -2.40
N VAL A 228 -18.57 15.02 -1.42
CA VAL A 228 -18.20 15.41 -0.05
C VAL A 228 -16.84 16.12 -0.02
N ARG A 229 -15.87 15.65 -0.80
CA ARG A 229 -14.56 16.29 -0.95
C ARG A 229 -14.67 17.69 -1.52
N ASP A 230 -15.45 17.84 -2.59
CA ASP A 230 -15.55 19.11 -3.33
C ASP A 230 -16.29 20.18 -2.52
N ASN A 231 -17.41 19.84 -1.87
CA ASN A 231 -18.09 20.73 -0.93
C ASN A 231 -18.95 19.94 0.07
N ARG A 232 -18.49 19.86 1.31
CA ARG A 232 -19.14 19.12 2.39
C ARG A 232 -20.56 19.65 2.70
N ILE A 233 -20.70 20.98 2.78
CA ILE A 233 -21.98 21.62 3.15
C ILE A 233 -23.03 21.38 2.06
N ALA A 234 -22.63 21.56 0.79
CA ALA A 234 -23.53 21.29 -0.33
C ALA A 234 -23.90 19.80 -0.44
N ALA A 235 -23.00 18.88 -0.13
CA ALA A 235 -23.30 17.44 -0.11
C ALA A 235 -24.31 17.11 1.01
N GLU A 236 -24.15 17.68 2.20
CA GLU A 236 -25.09 17.49 3.31
C GLU A 236 -26.47 18.07 3.00
N SER A 237 -26.58 19.20 2.31
CA SER A 237 -27.85 19.84 1.95
C SER A 237 -28.70 19.00 0.97
N VAL A 238 -28.06 18.14 0.17
CA VAL A 238 -28.76 17.20 -0.74
C VAL A 238 -28.92 15.78 -0.12
N GLY A 239 -28.69 15.65 1.21
CA GLY A 239 -28.93 14.41 1.97
C GLY A 239 -27.79 13.39 1.91
N ILE A 240 -26.58 13.76 1.47
CA ILE A 240 -25.43 12.87 1.46
C ILE A 240 -24.80 12.84 2.87
N SER A 241 -24.79 11.67 3.53
CA SER A 241 -24.16 11.48 4.83
C SER A 241 -22.63 11.52 4.69
N THR A 242 -21.99 12.63 5.01
CA THR A 242 -20.54 12.85 4.83
C THR A 242 -19.70 11.85 5.62
N THR A 243 -20.03 11.61 6.89
CA THR A 243 -19.31 10.66 7.77
C THR A 243 -19.35 9.25 7.21
N LYS A 244 -20.50 8.78 6.71
CA LYS A 244 -20.65 7.43 6.15
C LYS A 244 -19.73 7.22 4.95
N TYR A 245 -19.72 8.15 4.01
CA TYR A 245 -18.95 7.98 2.76
C TYR A 245 -17.46 8.13 2.98
N ARG A 246 -17.02 9.03 3.88
CA ARG A 246 -15.63 9.13 4.32
C ARG A 246 -15.17 7.84 5.03
N MET A 247 -16.02 7.29 5.93
CA MET A 247 -15.75 6.02 6.62
C MET A 247 -15.55 4.86 5.63
N ILE A 248 -16.38 4.75 4.60
CA ILE A 248 -16.22 3.70 3.58
C ILE A 248 -14.86 3.80 2.88
N ALA A 249 -14.46 5.01 2.45
CA ALA A 249 -13.16 5.22 1.81
C ALA A 249 -12.02 4.86 2.76
N PHE A 250 -12.11 5.26 4.02
CA PHE A 250 -11.10 5.04 5.05
C PHE A 250 -10.93 3.54 5.39
N VAL A 251 -12.04 2.81 5.61
CA VAL A 251 -12.02 1.38 5.93
C VAL A 251 -11.53 0.54 4.77
N VAL A 252 -11.98 0.83 3.54
CA VAL A 252 -11.48 0.12 2.34
C VAL A 252 -9.99 0.36 2.14
N SER A 253 -9.53 1.59 2.36
CA SER A 253 -8.11 1.94 2.31
C SER A 253 -7.31 1.19 3.37
N ALA A 254 -7.78 1.15 4.62
CA ALA A 254 -7.16 0.39 5.71
C ALA A 254 -7.09 -1.11 5.39
N ALA A 255 -8.16 -1.69 4.82
CA ALA A 255 -8.18 -3.09 4.40
C ALA A 255 -7.10 -3.41 3.35
N LEU A 256 -6.97 -2.57 2.33
CA LEU A 256 -5.93 -2.72 1.31
C LEU A 256 -4.53 -2.55 1.89
N ALA A 257 -4.35 -1.60 2.81
CA ALA A 257 -3.07 -1.41 3.51
C ALA A 257 -2.73 -2.64 4.37
N GLY A 258 -3.71 -3.24 5.04
CA GLY A 258 -3.53 -4.48 5.80
C GLY A 258 -3.14 -5.67 4.94
N ALA A 259 -3.80 -5.85 3.78
CA ALA A 259 -3.41 -6.90 2.82
C ALA A 259 -1.98 -6.72 2.31
N ALA A 260 -1.60 -5.47 1.99
CA ALA A 260 -0.23 -5.13 1.60
C ALA A 260 0.77 -5.37 2.74
N GLY A 261 0.36 -5.10 3.97
CA GLY A 261 1.13 -5.39 5.17
C GLY A 261 1.39 -6.88 5.35
N ALA A 262 0.35 -7.72 5.23
CA ALA A 262 0.47 -9.17 5.33
C ALA A 262 1.41 -9.74 4.25
N LEU A 263 1.30 -9.26 3.00
CA LEU A 263 2.22 -9.62 1.93
C LEU A 263 3.66 -9.20 2.26
N PHE A 264 3.85 -7.98 2.75
CA PHE A 264 5.16 -7.43 3.13
C PHE A 264 5.77 -8.22 4.27
N GLY A 265 4.98 -8.49 5.34
CA GLY A 265 5.43 -9.17 6.55
C GLY A 265 5.91 -10.60 6.28
N ASN A 266 5.17 -11.35 5.49
CA ASN A 266 5.53 -12.72 5.10
C ASN A 266 6.63 -12.77 4.00
N GLY A 267 7.17 -11.63 3.58
CA GLY A 267 8.32 -11.53 2.67
C GLY A 267 9.68 -11.44 3.38
N PHE A 268 9.70 -11.33 4.70
CA PHE A 268 10.92 -11.21 5.50
C PHE A 268 10.95 -12.22 6.64
N SER A 269 12.10 -12.85 6.87
CA SER A 269 12.30 -13.77 8.01
C SER A 269 12.33 -13.05 9.36
N GLN A 270 12.63 -11.75 9.35
CA GLN A 270 12.60 -10.88 10.53
C GLN A 270 11.97 -9.55 10.19
N LEU A 271 11.01 -9.11 10.98
CA LEU A 271 10.27 -7.86 10.78
C LEU A 271 10.19 -7.07 12.08
N SER A 272 10.84 -5.91 12.14
CA SER A 272 10.75 -4.98 13.27
C SER A 272 9.58 -4.01 13.11
N ALA A 273 8.92 -3.65 14.23
CA ALA A 273 7.88 -2.64 14.26
C ALA A 273 8.36 -1.25 13.80
N THR A 274 9.66 -0.96 13.94
CA THR A 274 10.27 0.30 13.50
C THR A 274 10.20 0.53 11.98
N LYS A 275 9.92 -0.51 11.20
CA LYS A 275 9.68 -0.38 9.76
C LYS A 275 8.36 0.34 9.41
N PHE A 276 7.44 0.42 10.36
CA PHE A 276 6.11 1.03 10.18
C PHE A 276 5.98 2.37 10.91
N ASP A 277 7.06 3.13 10.91
CA ASP A 277 7.15 4.43 11.56
C ASP A 277 6.50 5.56 10.74
N PHE A 278 6.56 6.76 11.30
CA PHE A 278 6.13 8.00 10.66
C PHE A 278 6.82 8.25 9.30
N ASN A 279 8.13 7.93 9.20
CA ASN A 279 8.88 8.15 7.96
C ASN A 279 8.32 7.29 6.81
N THR A 280 7.92 6.06 7.11
CA THR A 280 7.26 5.19 6.12
C THR A 280 5.90 5.74 5.69
N SER A 281 5.11 6.30 6.61
CA SER A 281 3.85 6.96 6.26
C SER A 281 4.06 8.17 5.35
N ILE A 282 5.07 9.01 5.64
CA ILE A 282 5.45 10.13 4.77
C ILE A 282 5.92 9.62 3.40
N LEU A 283 6.74 8.59 3.35
CA LEU A 283 7.24 8.03 2.10
C LEU A 283 6.08 7.60 1.19
N ILE A 284 5.06 6.93 1.74
CA ILE A 284 3.88 6.52 1.00
C ILE A 284 3.07 7.74 0.53
N LEU A 285 2.95 8.78 1.37
CA LEU A 285 2.31 10.04 0.99
C LEU A 285 3.05 10.72 -0.17
N VAL A 286 4.38 10.72 -0.14
CA VAL A 286 5.23 11.24 -1.23
C VAL A 286 4.95 10.49 -2.53
N PHE A 287 4.77 9.18 -2.52
CA PHE A 287 4.38 8.41 -3.72
C PHE A 287 3.07 8.91 -4.32
N VAL A 288 2.10 9.21 -3.47
CA VAL A 288 0.78 9.69 -3.89
C VAL A 288 0.84 11.13 -4.41
N VAL A 289 1.56 12.02 -3.72
CA VAL A 289 1.69 13.43 -4.10
C VAL A 289 2.45 13.56 -5.42
N LEU A 290 3.60 12.88 -5.56
CA LEU A 290 4.40 12.89 -6.79
C LEU A 290 3.66 12.23 -7.96
N GLY A 291 2.90 11.16 -7.67
CA GLY A 291 2.06 10.50 -8.67
C GLY A 291 0.86 11.33 -9.11
N GLY A 292 0.51 12.35 -8.32
CA GLY A 292 -0.65 13.21 -8.49
C GLY A 292 -1.87 12.71 -7.73
N LEU A 293 -2.42 13.58 -6.89
CA LEU A 293 -3.61 13.30 -6.07
C LEU A 293 -4.80 12.89 -6.95
N GLY A 294 -5.41 11.74 -6.66
CA GLY A 294 -6.50 11.18 -7.45
C GLY A 294 -6.07 10.48 -8.75
N ASN A 295 -4.78 10.49 -9.09
CA ASN A 295 -4.25 9.83 -10.28
C ASN A 295 -3.61 8.47 -9.93
N MET A 296 -4.39 7.39 -9.99
CA MET A 296 -3.94 6.04 -9.62
C MET A 296 -2.73 5.57 -10.44
N ARG A 297 -2.63 5.94 -11.72
CA ARG A 297 -1.50 5.56 -12.58
C ARG A 297 -0.20 6.21 -12.15
N GLY A 298 -0.28 7.52 -11.87
CA GLY A 298 0.88 8.27 -11.41
C GLY A 298 1.40 7.72 -10.09
N SER A 299 0.51 7.39 -9.14
CA SER A 299 0.91 6.80 -7.85
C SER A 299 1.60 5.43 -8.00
N ILE A 300 1.14 4.58 -8.94
CA ILE A 300 1.82 3.31 -9.23
C ILE A 300 3.24 3.57 -9.72
N VAL A 301 3.38 4.43 -10.74
CA VAL A 301 4.70 4.74 -11.34
C VAL A 301 5.62 5.38 -10.30
N ALA A 302 5.11 6.32 -9.50
CA ALA A 302 5.87 6.96 -8.44
C ALA A 302 6.31 5.96 -7.37
N ALA A 303 5.42 5.07 -6.92
CA ALA A 303 5.74 4.04 -5.93
C ALA A 303 6.85 3.11 -6.44
N VAL A 304 6.74 2.61 -7.67
CA VAL A 304 7.77 1.75 -8.27
C VAL A 304 9.10 2.50 -8.41
N ALA A 305 9.08 3.70 -8.98
CA ALA A 305 10.28 4.48 -9.23
C ALA A 305 11.01 4.84 -7.92
N LEU A 306 10.27 5.34 -6.93
CA LEU A 306 10.85 5.79 -5.66
C LEU A 306 11.26 4.64 -4.73
N THR A 307 10.67 3.45 -4.88
CA THR A 307 11.12 2.26 -4.14
C THR A 307 12.40 1.68 -4.74
N ILE A 308 12.57 1.72 -6.06
CA ILE A 308 13.79 1.24 -6.73
C ILE A 308 14.95 2.24 -6.58
N LEU A 309 14.66 3.54 -6.52
CA LEU A 309 15.66 4.60 -6.53
C LEU A 309 16.73 4.49 -5.44
N PRO A 310 16.40 4.26 -4.14
CA PRO A 310 17.41 4.08 -3.10
C PRO A 310 18.33 2.87 -3.34
N GLU A 311 17.80 1.83 -3.97
CA GLU A 311 18.57 0.63 -4.28
C GLU A 311 19.50 0.86 -5.49
N ALA A 312 19.02 1.56 -6.51
CA ALA A 312 19.85 1.97 -7.66
C ALA A 312 20.99 2.92 -7.23
N LEU A 313 20.76 3.74 -6.21
CA LEU A 313 21.75 4.66 -5.66
C LEU A 313 22.70 4.01 -4.63
N ARG A 314 22.60 2.72 -4.40
CA ARG A 314 23.45 2.01 -3.43
C ARG A 314 24.94 2.09 -3.74
N GLN A 315 25.30 2.29 -4.99
CA GLN A 315 26.68 2.48 -5.42
C GLN A 315 27.31 3.75 -4.82
N PHE A 316 26.50 4.74 -4.42
CA PHE A 316 26.99 5.98 -3.80
C PHE A 316 27.20 5.89 -2.28
N SER A 317 27.12 4.67 -1.70
CA SER A 317 27.34 4.35 -0.29
C SER A 317 26.88 5.43 0.70
N ASP A 318 27.80 6.24 1.23
CA ASP A 318 27.53 7.22 2.30
C ASP A 318 26.65 8.40 1.87
N TYR A 319 26.70 8.77 0.59
CA TYR A 319 25.88 9.87 0.03
C TYR A 319 24.51 9.46 -0.46
N ARG A 320 24.14 8.18 -0.34
CA ARG A 320 22.89 7.63 -0.88
C ARG A 320 21.65 8.41 -0.43
N MET A 321 21.54 8.71 0.87
CA MET A 321 20.39 9.44 1.42
C MET A 321 20.36 10.90 0.96
N LEU A 322 21.52 11.54 0.82
CA LEU A 322 21.61 12.91 0.31
C LEU A 322 21.21 12.98 -1.17
N VAL A 323 21.75 12.07 -2.00
CA VAL A 323 21.39 12.00 -3.42
C VAL A 323 19.92 11.69 -3.60
N TYR A 324 19.37 10.76 -2.80
CA TYR A 324 17.95 10.45 -2.80
C TYR A 324 17.08 11.68 -2.49
N ALA A 325 17.43 12.45 -1.45
CA ALA A 325 16.71 13.67 -1.09
C ALA A 325 16.76 14.73 -2.21
N VAL A 326 17.93 14.94 -2.81
CA VAL A 326 18.09 15.89 -3.94
C VAL A 326 17.26 15.46 -5.15
N VAL A 327 17.30 14.17 -5.51
CA VAL A 327 16.50 13.63 -6.63
C VAL A 327 15.00 13.78 -6.34
N LEU A 328 14.57 13.53 -5.11
CA LEU A 328 13.18 13.70 -4.68
C LEU A 328 12.71 15.15 -4.86
N ILE A 329 13.52 16.12 -4.41
CA ILE A 329 13.23 17.56 -4.56
C ILE A 329 13.16 17.92 -6.05
N LEU A 330 14.10 17.48 -6.86
CA LEU A 330 14.11 17.72 -8.30
C LEU A 330 12.86 17.15 -9.00
N VAL A 331 12.51 15.90 -8.69
CA VAL A 331 11.30 15.27 -9.24
C VAL A 331 10.04 16.03 -8.82
N MET A 332 9.97 16.50 -7.58
CA MET A 332 8.84 17.29 -7.09
C MET A 332 8.72 18.64 -7.81
N ILE A 333 9.84 19.34 -8.00
CA ILE A 333 9.87 20.62 -8.74
C ILE A 333 9.44 20.41 -10.19
N VAL A 334 10.01 19.39 -10.86
CA VAL A 334 9.70 19.06 -12.26
C VAL A 334 8.23 18.64 -12.41
N SER A 335 7.73 17.80 -11.52
CA SER A 335 6.36 17.30 -11.55
C SER A 335 5.32 18.40 -11.30
N ASN A 336 5.66 19.44 -10.53
CA ASN A 336 4.73 20.50 -10.17
C ASN A 336 4.89 21.79 -10.98
N ASN A 337 5.92 21.88 -11.85
CA ASN A 337 6.17 23.08 -12.65
C ASN A 337 5.29 23.08 -13.91
N ASP A 338 4.39 24.05 -14.02
CA ASP A 338 3.46 24.19 -15.15
C ASP A 338 4.18 24.50 -16.48
N ALA A 339 5.35 25.17 -16.45
CA ALA A 339 6.17 25.41 -17.63
C ALA A 339 6.73 24.09 -18.22
N ILE A 340 7.14 23.16 -17.36
CA ILE A 340 7.65 21.84 -17.78
C ILE A 340 6.48 20.98 -18.26
N LYS A 341 5.33 20.99 -17.58
CA LYS A 341 4.11 20.31 -18.06
C LYS A 341 3.68 20.83 -19.45
N GLY A 342 3.77 22.13 -19.66
CA GLY A 342 3.49 22.76 -20.96
C GLY A 342 4.52 22.40 -22.04
N ALA A 343 5.80 22.27 -21.69
CA ALA A 343 6.85 21.86 -22.61
C ALA A 343 6.69 20.38 -23.02
N VAL A 344 6.43 19.49 -22.06
CA VAL A 344 6.14 18.07 -22.30
C VAL A 344 4.86 17.91 -23.13
N GLY A 345 3.82 18.70 -22.87
CA GLY A 345 2.60 18.73 -23.67
C GLY A 345 2.83 19.13 -25.12
N ARG A 346 3.67 20.13 -25.36
CA ARG A 346 4.08 20.58 -26.71
C ARG A 346 4.91 19.52 -27.43
N LEU A 347 5.84 18.86 -26.74
CA LEU A 347 6.65 17.78 -27.29
C LEU A 347 5.77 16.58 -27.69
N LYS A 348 4.82 16.22 -26.85
CA LYS A 348 3.85 15.13 -27.12
C LYS A 348 2.93 15.48 -28.29
N ALA A 349 2.48 16.71 -28.41
CA ALA A 349 1.69 17.18 -29.53
C ALA A 349 2.48 17.14 -30.86
N ARG A 350 3.78 17.51 -30.84
CA ARG A 350 4.67 17.41 -31.99
C ARG A 350 4.92 15.96 -32.43
N LEU A 351 5.09 15.04 -31.50
CA LEU A 351 5.25 13.61 -31.81
C LEU A 351 3.99 13.01 -32.42
N THR A 352 2.81 13.38 -31.88
CA THR A 352 1.52 12.90 -32.40
C THR A 352 1.14 13.51 -33.76
N SER A 353 1.57 14.75 -34.06
CA SER A 353 1.40 15.35 -35.39
C SER A 353 2.30 14.68 -36.41
N ARG A 354 3.55 14.33 -36.05
CA ARG A 354 4.49 13.65 -36.92
C ARG A 354 4.07 12.21 -37.28
N GLU A 355 3.44 11.50 -36.32
CA GLU A 355 2.84 10.18 -36.61
C GLU A 355 1.66 10.27 -37.59
N LYS A 356 0.88 11.35 -37.51
CA LYS A 356 -0.24 11.58 -38.44
C LYS A 356 0.23 11.97 -39.83
N GLU A 357 1.31 12.73 -39.97
CA GLU A 357 1.90 13.06 -41.26
C GLU A 357 2.52 11.81 -41.95
N VAL A 358 3.25 10.97 -41.19
CA VAL A 358 3.80 9.72 -41.70
C VAL A 358 2.71 8.69 -42.09
N SER A 359 1.56 8.73 -41.47
CA SER A 359 0.42 7.86 -41.83
C SER A 359 -0.48 8.43 -42.94
N ALA A 360 -0.27 9.68 -43.34
CA ALA A 360 -0.97 10.29 -44.47
C ALA A 360 -0.16 10.20 -45.80
N ASP A 361 1.16 9.96 -45.67
CA ASP A 361 2.06 9.80 -46.83
C ASP A 361 2.32 8.32 -47.18
N ALA A 362 1.71 7.36 -46.46
CA ALA A 362 1.75 5.93 -46.71
C ALA A 362 0.39 5.41 -47.19
#